data_8e5371019c335f45c24da053bc8bb3ec
#
_entry.id   8e5371019c335f45c24da053bc8bb3ec
#
_cell.length_a   1.000
_cell.length_b   1.000
_cell.length_c   1.000
_cell.angle_alpha   90.00
_cell.angle_beta   90.00
_cell.angle_gamma   90.00
#
_symmetry.space_group_name_H-M   'P 1'
#
loop_
_entity.id
_entity.type
_entity.pdbx_description
1 polymer ?
#
loop_
_entity_poly.entity_id
_entity_poly.type
_entity_poly.pdbx_seq_one_letter_code
_entity_poly.pdbx_strand_id
1 'polypeptide(L)'
;MPSSTEPRSGLFYGWSLGESGWNAQMDSNLKRIGRFGFHLSIKDRDLTAPPGSPTAGDTYIPAATATGAWAGKETQVAVWDGAAWVFDVPRTGWVAFIEDEAKLSAFYSGAWSAGIAI
;
A
#
# COMPACT_ATOMS: atom_id res chain seq x y z
N MET A 1 -21.68 4.92 -9.91
CA MET A 1 -21.03 4.13 -8.86
C MET A 1 -20.91 2.68 -9.28
N PRO A 2 -19.74 2.06 -9.25
CA PRO A 2 -19.66 0.64 -9.46
C PRO A 2 -20.40 -0.09 -8.35
N SER A 3 -21.00 -1.18 -8.69
CA SER A 3 -21.76 -1.98 -7.74
C SER A 3 -20.89 -3.02 -7.05
N SER A 4 -19.64 -3.16 -7.48
CA SER A 4 -18.80 -4.27 -7.05
C SER A 4 -17.36 -3.86 -6.85
N THR A 5 -16.70 -4.60 -5.96
CA THR A 5 -15.28 -4.48 -5.70
C THR A 5 -14.65 -5.85 -5.92
N GLU A 6 -13.58 -5.91 -6.67
CA GLU A 6 -12.89 -7.17 -6.91
C GLU A 6 -12.27 -7.63 -5.59
N PRO A 7 -12.61 -8.85 -5.12
CA PRO A 7 -12.30 -9.26 -3.74
C PRO A 7 -10.82 -9.46 -3.46
N ARG A 8 -10.02 -9.69 -4.47
CA ARG A 8 -8.60 -9.93 -4.31
C ARG A 8 -7.79 -8.64 -4.33
N SER A 9 -8.06 -7.79 -5.29
CA SER A 9 -7.31 -6.55 -5.50
C SER A 9 -7.93 -5.34 -4.84
N GLY A 10 -9.25 -5.39 -4.62
CA GLY A 10 -9.99 -4.24 -4.11
C GLY A 10 -10.31 -3.22 -5.19
N LEU A 11 -10.04 -3.53 -6.45
CA LEU A 11 -10.36 -2.62 -7.54
C LEU A 11 -11.86 -2.57 -7.77
N PHE A 12 -12.34 -1.42 -8.19
CA PHE A 12 -13.76 -1.22 -8.48
C PHE A 12 -14.09 -1.68 -9.90
N TYR A 13 -15.28 -2.23 -10.06
CA TYR A 13 -15.78 -2.63 -11.37
C TYR A 13 -17.31 -2.66 -11.36
N GLY A 14 -17.92 -2.94 -12.51
CA GLY A 14 -19.36 -3.13 -12.61
C GLY A 14 -20.13 -1.83 -12.81
N TRP A 15 -19.55 -0.87 -13.52
CA TRP A 15 -20.28 0.35 -13.86
C TRP A 15 -21.39 0.04 -14.87
N SER A 16 -22.52 0.74 -14.71
CA SER A 16 -23.63 0.67 -15.65
C SER A 16 -23.35 1.58 -16.84
N LEU A 17 -23.88 1.22 -18.00
CA LEU A 17 -23.75 2.04 -19.20
C LEU A 17 -24.36 3.43 -18.95
N GLY A 18 -23.56 4.47 -19.22
CA GLY A 18 -23.99 5.85 -19.05
C GLY A 18 -23.96 6.35 -17.62
N GLU A 19 -23.44 5.55 -16.69
CA GLU A 19 -23.34 5.96 -15.29
C GLU A 19 -22.40 7.15 -15.14
N SER A 20 -22.82 8.16 -14.34
CA SER A 20 -21.99 9.33 -14.04
C SER A 20 -21.12 9.07 -12.80
N GLY A 21 -20.03 9.84 -12.66
CA GLY A 21 -19.15 9.74 -11.49
C GLY A 21 -18.20 8.53 -11.51
N TRP A 22 -18.13 7.82 -12.61
CA TRP A 22 -17.28 6.63 -12.73
C TRP A 22 -15.78 6.97 -12.63
N ASN A 23 -15.42 8.18 -13.05
CA ASN A 23 -14.02 8.58 -13.15
C ASN A 23 -13.32 8.60 -11.78
N ALA A 24 -14.01 8.98 -10.72
CA ALA A 24 -13.41 9.01 -9.39
C ALA A 24 -12.91 7.63 -8.95
N GLN A 25 -13.71 6.61 -9.19
CA GLN A 25 -13.33 5.25 -8.80
C GLN A 25 -12.37 4.61 -9.80
N MET A 26 -12.45 4.99 -11.07
CA MET A 26 -11.45 4.58 -12.05
C MET A 26 -10.09 5.18 -11.71
N ASP A 27 -10.05 6.46 -11.32
CA ASP A 27 -8.82 7.11 -10.86
C ASP A 27 -8.27 6.39 -9.63
N SER A 28 -9.13 6.01 -8.69
CA SER A 28 -8.73 5.22 -7.53
C SER A 28 -8.09 3.90 -7.94
N ASN A 29 -8.67 3.21 -8.91
CA ASN A 29 -8.11 1.97 -9.46
C ASN A 29 -6.71 2.19 -10.03
N LEU A 30 -6.55 3.21 -10.84
CA LEU A 30 -5.27 3.50 -11.49
C LEU A 30 -4.20 3.84 -10.47
N LYS A 31 -4.55 4.64 -9.46
CA LYS A 31 -3.61 4.97 -8.38
C LYS A 31 -3.21 3.74 -7.59
N ARG A 32 -4.17 2.85 -7.32
CA ARG A 32 -3.92 1.61 -6.60
C ARG A 32 -2.98 0.69 -7.37
N ILE A 33 -3.22 0.55 -8.68
CA ILE A 33 -2.32 -0.21 -9.55
C ILE A 33 -0.92 0.40 -9.51
N GLY A 34 -0.82 1.73 -9.58
CA GLY A 34 0.45 2.43 -9.54
C GLY A 34 1.22 2.21 -8.25
N ARG A 35 0.51 2.11 -7.11
CA ARG A 35 1.18 1.93 -5.82
C ARG A 35 1.77 0.53 -5.64
N PHE A 36 1.09 -0.50 -6.09
CA PHE A 36 1.55 -1.88 -5.83
C PHE A 36 1.34 -2.87 -6.97
N GLY A 37 0.74 -2.44 -8.07
CA GLY A 37 0.49 -3.32 -9.21
C GLY A 37 1.73 -3.60 -10.04
N PHE A 38 2.80 -2.82 -9.87
CA PHE A 38 4.07 -3.04 -10.55
C PHE A 38 5.03 -3.76 -9.61
N HIS A 39 5.98 -3.01 -9.04
CA HIS A 39 6.94 -3.59 -8.11
C HIS A 39 6.86 -2.84 -6.79
N LEU A 40 6.58 -3.56 -5.72
CA LEU A 40 6.47 -2.95 -4.40
C LEU A 40 7.85 -2.89 -3.77
N SER A 41 8.35 -1.67 -3.55
CA SER A 41 9.64 -1.43 -2.94
C SER A 41 9.44 -0.57 -1.70
N ILE A 42 9.93 -1.06 -0.56
CA ILE A 42 9.72 -0.44 0.76
C ILE A 42 11.05 0.14 1.22
N LYS A 43 11.07 1.44 1.50
CA LYS A 43 12.29 2.10 1.96
C LYS A 43 12.74 1.59 3.32
N ASP A 44 11.79 1.39 4.24
CA ASP A 44 12.08 0.98 5.60
C ASP A 44 10.82 0.39 6.22
N ARG A 45 10.98 -0.58 7.10
CA ARG A 45 9.86 -1.19 7.83
C ARG A 45 10.06 -1.20 9.34
N ASP A 46 11.07 -0.46 9.82
CA ASP A 46 11.40 -0.42 11.24
C ASP A 46 11.05 0.92 11.90
N LEU A 47 10.54 1.87 11.15
CA LEU A 47 10.16 3.16 11.68
C LEU A 47 8.78 3.09 12.35
N THR A 48 8.65 3.74 13.51
CA THR A 48 7.39 3.82 14.23
C THR A 48 6.66 5.14 13.99
N ALA A 49 7.34 6.13 13.42
CA ALA A 49 6.74 7.42 13.10
C ALA A 49 7.07 7.79 11.66
N PRO A 50 6.16 8.47 10.96
CA PRO A 50 6.45 8.89 9.60
C PRO A 50 7.63 9.84 9.54
N PRO A 51 8.47 9.75 8.49
CA PRO A 51 9.58 10.69 8.30
C PRO A 51 9.04 12.11 8.09
N GLY A 52 9.85 13.10 8.51
CA GLY A 52 9.39 14.49 8.55
C GLY A 52 9.28 15.18 7.20
N SER A 53 10.00 14.71 6.20
CA SER A 53 10.01 15.35 4.88
C SER A 53 10.03 14.30 3.77
N PRO A 54 8.94 13.52 3.63
CA PRO A 54 8.92 12.48 2.61
C PRO A 54 8.78 13.09 1.21
N THR A 55 9.30 12.35 0.23
CA THR A 55 9.11 12.68 -1.18
C THR A 55 7.93 11.89 -1.72
N ALA A 56 7.14 12.49 -2.60
CA ALA A 56 6.01 11.80 -3.22
C ALA A 56 6.46 10.46 -3.81
N GLY A 57 5.74 9.40 -3.47
CA GLY A 57 6.06 8.04 -3.88
C GLY A 57 6.85 7.24 -2.84
N ASP A 58 7.40 7.89 -1.82
CA ASP A 58 8.10 7.17 -0.76
C ASP A 58 7.15 6.18 -0.09
N THR A 59 7.62 4.95 0.07
CA THR A 59 6.81 3.83 0.55
C THR A 59 7.45 3.16 1.75
N TYR A 60 6.66 2.94 2.78
CA TYR A 60 7.09 2.37 4.05
C TYR A 60 6.08 1.36 4.56
N ILE A 61 6.52 0.54 5.52
CA ILE A 61 5.62 -0.28 6.33
C ILE A 61 5.79 0.15 7.77
N PRO A 62 4.79 0.80 8.39
CA PRO A 62 4.90 1.21 9.79
C PRO A 62 5.15 0.03 10.72
N ALA A 63 6.10 0.20 11.65
CA ALA A 63 6.44 -0.82 12.62
C ALA A 63 5.48 -0.80 13.81
N ALA A 64 5.56 -1.82 14.65
CA ALA A 64 4.71 -1.97 15.83
C ALA A 64 4.82 -0.76 16.76
N THR A 65 3.68 -0.39 17.34
CA THR A 65 3.47 0.81 18.14
C THR A 65 3.72 2.10 17.34
N ALA A 66 3.18 2.13 16.14
CA ALA A 66 3.29 3.31 15.28
C ALA A 66 2.56 4.51 15.87
N THR A 67 3.10 5.70 15.59
CA THR A 67 2.60 6.96 16.14
C THR A 67 2.35 7.98 15.02
N GLY A 68 1.77 9.12 15.38
CA GLY A 68 1.47 10.19 14.42
C GLY A 68 0.47 9.73 13.37
N ALA A 69 0.70 10.10 12.13
CA ALA A 69 -0.19 9.74 11.03
C ALA A 69 -0.23 8.23 10.77
N TRP A 70 0.75 7.50 11.29
CA TRP A 70 0.84 6.04 11.11
C TRP A 70 0.17 5.25 12.23
N ALA A 71 -0.38 5.90 13.25
CA ALA A 71 -1.01 5.21 14.38
C ALA A 71 -2.11 4.27 13.90
N GLY A 72 -2.05 3.00 14.32
CA GLY A 72 -3.00 1.99 13.91
C GLY A 72 -2.79 1.42 12.50
N LYS A 73 -1.70 1.80 11.84
CA LYS A 73 -1.41 1.39 10.46
C LYS A 73 -0.26 0.39 10.36
N GLU A 74 0.10 -0.23 11.47
CA GLU A 74 1.16 -1.24 11.50
C GLU A 74 0.89 -2.33 10.46
N THR A 75 1.93 -2.78 9.81
CA THR A 75 1.95 -3.78 8.73
C THR A 75 1.35 -3.32 7.40
N GLN A 76 0.65 -2.21 7.36
CA GLN A 76 0.09 -1.70 6.10
C GLN A 76 1.19 -1.09 5.24
N VAL A 77 0.90 -0.97 3.94
CA VAL A 77 1.80 -0.27 3.02
C VAL A 77 1.41 1.19 3.02
N ALA A 78 2.33 2.05 3.45
CA ALA A 78 2.12 3.49 3.55
C ALA A 78 2.89 4.19 2.43
N VAL A 79 2.17 4.93 1.59
CA VAL A 79 2.77 5.68 0.48
C VAL A 79 2.48 7.16 0.69
N TRP A 80 3.51 7.99 0.60
CA TRP A 80 3.34 9.44 0.61
C TRP A 80 2.96 9.89 -0.81
N ASP A 81 1.79 10.49 -0.96
CA ASP A 81 1.29 10.89 -2.28
C ASP A 81 1.68 12.31 -2.67
N GLY A 82 2.46 12.97 -1.82
CA GLY A 82 2.85 14.36 -2.00
C GLY A 82 2.08 15.32 -1.09
N ALA A 83 0.98 14.87 -0.52
CA ALA A 83 0.13 15.67 0.36
C ALA A 83 -0.29 14.93 1.62
N ALA A 84 -0.46 13.61 1.53
CA ALA A 84 -0.92 12.78 2.64
C ALA A 84 -0.38 11.36 2.52
N TRP A 85 -0.42 10.62 3.63
CA TRP A 85 -0.12 9.20 3.65
C TRP A 85 -1.34 8.41 3.19
N VAL A 86 -1.12 7.52 2.23
CA VAL A 86 -2.15 6.60 1.72
C VAL A 86 -1.77 5.21 2.19
N PHE A 87 -2.73 4.47 2.74
CA PHE A 87 -2.47 3.16 3.32
C PHE A 87 -3.23 2.08 2.56
N ASP A 88 -2.54 0.98 2.28
CA ASP A 88 -3.16 -0.21 1.70
C ASP A 88 -2.94 -1.38 2.63
N VAL A 89 -4.02 -2.09 2.95
CA VAL A 89 -3.96 -3.28 3.80
C VAL A 89 -3.42 -4.43 2.96
N PRO A 90 -2.29 -5.02 3.35
CA PRO A 90 -1.73 -6.11 2.57
C PRO A 90 -2.59 -7.38 2.66
N ARG A 91 -2.47 -8.19 1.64
CA ARG A 91 -3.14 -9.49 1.56
C ARG A 91 -2.11 -10.59 1.45
N THR A 92 -2.49 -11.78 1.86
CA THR A 92 -1.62 -12.95 1.75
C THR A 92 -1.11 -13.09 0.31
N GLY A 93 0.18 -13.23 0.18
CA GLY A 93 0.83 -13.38 -1.11
C GLY A 93 1.46 -12.12 -1.66
N TRP A 94 1.25 -10.97 -1.03
CA TRP A 94 1.97 -9.75 -1.43
C TRP A 94 3.45 -9.93 -1.14
N VAL A 95 4.28 -9.47 -2.08
CA VAL A 95 5.74 -9.54 -1.97
C VAL A 95 6.29 -8.12 -2.10
N ALA A 96 7.25 -7.80 -1.24
CA ALA A 96 7.88 -6.49 -1.24
C ALA A 96 9.40 -6.62 -1.15
N PHE A 97 10.11 -5.74 -1.85
CA PHE A 97 11.54 -5.60 -1.67
C PHE A 97 11.78 -4.57 -0.58
N ILE A 98 12.55 -4.93 0.44
CA ILE A 98 12.88 -4.05 1.57
C ILE A 98 14.25 -3.43 1.29
N GLU A 99 14.27 -2.17 0.92
CA GLU A 99 15.46 -1.51 0.36
C GLU A 99 16.62 -1.47 1.34
N ASP A 100 16.37 -1.06 2.58
CA ASP A 100 17.43 -0.92 3.57
C ASP A 100 17.97 -2.25 4.09
N GLU A 101 17.25 -3.34 3.86
CA GLU A 101 17.66 -4.69 4.25
C GLU A 101 18.17 -5.51 3.07
N ALA A 102 17.88 -5.08 1.85
CA ALA A 102 18.13 -5.82 0.60
C ALA A 102 17.52 -7.24 0.67
N LYS A 103 16.24 -7.32 1.06
CA LYS A 103 15.54 -8.59 1.23
C LYS A 103 14.21 -8.56 0.50
N LEU A 104 13.76 -9.75 0.06
CA LEU A 104 12.37 -9.95 -0.37
C LEU A 104 11.57 -10.49 0.80
N SER A 105 10.45 -9.86 1.09
CA SER A 105 9.54 -10.27 2.16
C SER A 105 8.16 -10.55 1.59
N ALA A 106 7.48 -11.52 2.17
CA ALA A 106 6.12 -11.87 1.77
C ALA A 106 5.18 -11.69 2.95
N PHE A 107 3.94 -11.29 2.65
CA PHE A 107 2.90 -11.14 3.66
C PHE A 107 2.08 -12.41 3.73
N TYR A 108 2.04 -13.02 4.92
CA TYR A 108 1.18 -14.18 5.18
C TYR A 108 0.94 -14.31 6.68
N SER A 109 -0.16 -14.94 7.02
CA SER A 109 -0.54 -15.13 8.44
C SER A 109 -0.53 -13.82 9.24
N GLY A 110 -0.93 -12.73 8.60
CA GLY A 110 -1.08 -11.44 9.27
C GLY A 110 0.21 -10.66 9.48
N ALA A 111 1.33 -11.10 8.91
CA ALA A 111 2.61 -10.44 9.12
C ALA A 111 3.51 -10.52 7.89
N TRP A 112 4.45 -9.61 7.82
CA TRP A 112 5.52 -9.66 6.82
C TRP A 112 6.62 -10.58 7.31
N SER A 113 7.11 -11.45 6.43
CA SER A 113 8.17 -12.39 6.77
C SER A 113 9.49 -11.68 7.03
N ALA A 114 10.42 -12.37 7.71
CA ALA A 114 11.76 -11.82 7.93
C ALA A 114 12.49 -11.52 6.61
N GLY A 115 12.14 -12.25 5.57
CA GLY A 115 12.67 -11.99 4.24
C GLY A 115 13.86 -12.87 3.89
N ILE A 116 14.15 -12.87 2.60
CA ILE A 116 15.26 -13.62 2.02
C ILE A 116 16.22 -12.59 1.44
N ALA A 117 17.49 -12.67 1.84
CA ALA A 117 18.52 -11.76 1.34
C ALA A 117 18.77 -11.96 -0.15
N ILE A 118 18.97 -10.86 -0.84
CA ILE A 118 19.23 -10.85 -2.28
C ILE A 118 20.74 -10.79 -2.52
#